data_44ed7a0bcda113cd9b026f84b109619f
#
_entry.id   44ed7a0bcda113cd9b026f84b109619f
#
_cell.length_a   1.000
_cell.length_b   1.000
_cell.length_c   1.000
_cell.angle_alpha   90.00
_cell.angle_beta   90.00
_cell.angle_gamma   90.00
#
_symmetry.space_group_name_H-M   'P 1'
#
loop_
_entity.id
_entity.type
_entity.pdbx_description
1 polymer ?
#
loop_
_entity_poly.entity_id
_entity_poly.type
_entity_poly.pdbx_seq_one_letter_code
_entity_poly.pdbx_strand_id
1 'polypeptide(L)'
;AALLASAVVMQLLCLALNKFLYNHYPAQQKKVLQYCTIVPMSGFLGNPIAEGIYSEVGVLYTSIFLIPMRIVMWSVGTTYFVAGETVDKRKVVKNVLTHPCLVAIYLGLLCMIAQVRLPSVVLNTVKYIGGCNSALTMFIVGTILVDVPLKSICNRDTAAFSVLRLVLL
;
A
#
# COMPACT_ATOMS: atom_id res chain seq x y z
N ALA A 1 -12.76 -2.83 15.31
CA ALA A 1 -13.85 -3.00 14.32
C ALA A 1 -14.04 -1.74 13.47
N ALA A 2 -14.20 -0.54 14.06
CA ALA A 2 -14.45 0.72 13.32
C ALA A 2 -13.35 1.07 12.33
N LEU A 3 -12.07 0.95 12.71
CA LEU A 3 -10.92 1.22 11.85
C LEU A 3 -10.85 0.29 10.62
N LEU A 4 -11.14 -0.98 10.78
CA LEU A 4 -11.20 -1.92 9.65
C LEU A 4 -12.37 -1.58 8.72
N ALA A 5 -13.53 -1.25 9.30
CA ALA A 5 -14.69 -0.85 8.51
C ALA A 5 -14.41 0.43 7.70
N SER A 6 -13.83 1.46 8.31
CA SER A 6 -13.45 2.70 7.62
C SER A 6 -12.42 2.46 6.53
N ALA A 7 -11.42 1.61 6.78
CA ALA A 7 -10.41 1.25 5.78
C ALA A 7 -11.04 0.52 4.57
N VAL A 8 -11.96 -0.41 4.81
CA VAL A 8 -12.66 -1.13 3.74
C VAL A 8 -13.56 -0.18 2.94
N VAL A 9 -14.32 0.70 3.61
CA VAL A 9 -15.17 1.69 2.94
C VAL A 9 -14.33 2.62 2.06
N MET A 10 -13.23 3.14 2.60
CA MET A 10 -12.29 3.99 1.86
C MET A 10 -11.74 3.27 0.63
N GLN A 11 -11.36 2.01 0.78
CA GLN A 11 -10.82 1.21 -0.31
C GLN A 11 -11.86 0.91 -1.40
N LEU A 12 -13.10 0.64 -1.02
CA LEU A 12 -14.21 0.45 -1.96
C LEU A 12 -14.53 1.74 -2.70
N LEU A 13 -14.48 2.88 -2.02
CA LEU A 13 -14.66 4.20 -2.62
C LEU A 13 -13.56 4.50 -3.66
N CYS A 14 -12.29 4.21 -3.33
CA CYS A 14 -11.18 4.33 -4.28
C CYS A 14 -11.37 3.44 -5.51
N LEU A 15 -11.84 2.20 -5.33
CA LEU A 15 -12.12 1.27 -6.42
C LEU A 15 -13.29 1.76 -7.30
N ALA A 16 -14.34 2.30 -6.69
CA ALA A 16 -15.48 2.87 -7.41
C ALA A 16 -15.09 4.10 -8.22
N LEU A 17 -14.36 5.04 -7.60
CA LEU A 17 -13.85 6.24 -8.27
C LEU A 17 -12.93 5.89 -9.44
N ASN A 18 -12.12 4.88 -9.30
CA ASN A 18 -11.20 4.42 -10.34
C ASN A 18 -11.90 4.03 -11.66
N LYS A 19 -13.13 3.53 -11.56
CA LYS A 19 -13.93 3.14 -12.71
C LYS A 19 -14.37 4.35 -13.55
N PHE A 20 -14.55 5.52 -12.92
CA PHE A 20 -15.10 6.72 -13.56
C PHE A 20 -14.03 7.74 -13.96
N LEU A 21 -12.99 7.91 -13.13
CA LEU A 21 -12.07 9.03 -13.23
C LEU A 21 -11.12 9.00 -14.43
N TYR A 22 -10.66 7.82 -14.84
CA TYR A 22 -9.53 7.69 -15.77
C TYR A 22 -9.91 7.21 -17.17
N ASN A 23 -11.16 7.40 -17.59
CA ASN A 23 -11.62 6.95 -18.91
C ASN A 23 -11.06 7.77 -20.09
N HIS A 24 -10.53 8.97 -19.83
CA HIS A 24 -9.97 9.88 -20.85
C HIS A 24 -8.48 9.68 -21.13
N TYR A 25 -7.78 8.87 -20.32
CA TYR A 25 -6.33 8.69 -20.43
C TYR A 25 -5.95 7.49 -21.31
N PRO A 26 -4.76 7.54 -21.98
CA PRO A 26 -4.20 6.40 -22.72
C PRO A 26 -4.09 5.15 -21.84
N ALA A 27 -4.25 3.96 -22.43
CA ALA A 27 -4.36 2.70 -21.70
C ALA A 27 -3.20 2.43 -20.72
N GLN A 28 -1.98 2.84 -21.04
CA GLN A 28 -0.83 2.65 -20.17
C GLN A 28 -0.85 3.63 -18.98
N GLN A 29 -1.10 4.91 -19.23
CA GLN A 29 -1.20 5.92 -18.17
C GLN A 29 -2.39 5.66 -17.25
N LYS A 30 -3.52 5.22 -17.83
CA LYS A 30 -4.71 4.82 -17.09
C LYS A 30 -4.40 3.77 -16.04
N LYS A 31 -3.65 2.72 -16.40
CA LYS A 31 -3.29 1.64 -15.47
C LYS A 31 -2.44 2.14 -14.29
N VAL A 32 -1.48 3.00 -14.57
CA VAL A 32 -0.61 3.60 -13.55
C VAL A 32 -1.41 4.50 -12.61
N LEU A 33 -2.24 5.40 -13.14
CA LEU A 33 -3.08 6.29 -12.35
C LEU A 33 -4.08 5.52 -11.49
N GLN A 34 -4.70 4.48 -12.06
CA GLN A 34 -5.60 3.59 -11.34
C GLN A 34 -4.90 2.88 -10.19
N TYR A 35 -3.70 2.36 -10.43
CA TYR A 35 -2.90 1.72 -9.39
C TYR A 35 -2.52 2.73 -8.29
N CYS A 36 -2.02 3.90 -8.67
CA CYS A 36 -1.64 4.95 -7.71
C CYS A 36 -2.83 5.45 -6.86
N THR A 37 -4.06 5.40 -7.37
CA THR A 37 -5.26 5.76 -6.59
C THR A 37 -5.59 4.71 -5.54
N ILE A 38 -5.47 3.43 -5.87
CA ILE A 38 -5.78 2.32 -4.97
C ILE A 38 -4.70 2.15 -3.88
N VAL A 39 -3.43 2.41 -4.25
CA VAL A 39 -2.28 2.14 -3.38
C VAL A 39 -1.62 3.45 -2.94
N PRO A 40 -2.10 4.08 -1.86
CA PRO A 40 -1.39 5.21 -1.26
C PRO A 40 -0.08 4.75 -0.61
N MET A 41 0.95 5.57 -0.68
CA MET A 41 2.24 5.33 0.02
C MET A 41 2.15 5.56 1.54
N SER A 42 0.98 5.38 2.12
CA SER A 42 0.71 5.64 3.54
C SER A 42 1.53 4.76 4.49
N GLY A 43 1.93 3.56 4.05
CA GLY A 43 2.74 2.66 4.89
C GLY A 43 4.15 3.16 5.16
N PHE A 44 4.78 3.85 4.22
CA PHE A 44 6.17 4.31 4.35
C PHE A 44 6.30 5.63 5.11
N LEU A 45 5.41 6.58 4.86
CA LEU A 45 5.39 7.88 5.53
C LEU A 45 4.45 7.89 6.74
N GLY A 46 3.31 7.21 6.66
CA GLY A 46 2.30 7.21 7.70
C GLY A 46 2.76 6.50 8.98
N ASN A 47 3.45 5.38 8.88
CA ASN A 47 3.91 4.65 10.07
C ASN A 47 4.91 5.45 10.91
N PRO A 48 6.00 6.03 10.35
CA PRO A 48 6.92 6.85 11.14
C PRO A 48 6.27 8.09 11.76
N ILE A 49 5.35 8.73 11.04
CA ILE A 49 4.61 9.88 11.57
C ILE A 49 3.68 9.46 12.71
N ALA A 50 2.95 8.37 12.55
CA ALA A 50 2.07 7.84 13.58
C ALA A 50 2.85 7.38 14.82
N GLU A 51 4.03 6.79 14.62
CA GLU A 51 4.93 6.41 15.70
C GLU A 51 5.43 7.64 16.46
N GLY A 52 5.82 8.70 15.75
CA GLY A 52 6.29 9.94 16.34
C GLY A 52 5.23 10.70 17.17
N ILE A 53 3.94 10.61 16.77
CA ILE A 53 2.84 11.33 17.43
C ILE A 53 2.18 10.46 18.52
N TYR A 54 1.91 9.20 18.24
CA TYR A 54 1.11 8.30 19.08
C TYR A 54 1.90 7.10 19.61
N SER A 55 3.21 7.05 19.41
CA SER A 55 4.10 5.95 19.83
C SER A 55 3.63 4.61 19.22
N GLU A 56 3.85 3.50 19.93
CA GLU A 56 3.52 2.14 19.47
C GLU A 56 2.03 1.94 19.15
N VAL A 57 1.16 2.66 19.83
CA VAL A 57 -0.30 2.59 19.61
C VAL A 57 -0.68 3.16 18.23
N GLY A 58 0.00 4.22 17.80
CA GLY A 58 -0.17 4.79 16.47
C GLY A 58 0.20 3.80 15.37
N VAL A 59 1.33 3.12 15.52
CA VAL A 59 1.77 2.08 14.58
C VAL A 59 0.79 0.91 14.52
N LEU A 60 0.21 0.52 15.64
CA LEU A 60 -0.80 -0.53 15.68
C LEU A 60 -2.05 -0.13 14.88
N TYR A 61 -2.56 1.09 15.08
CA TYR A 61 -3.75 1.57 14.37
C TYR A 61 -3.51 1.74 12.88
N THR A 62 -2.38 2.30 12.48
CA THR A 62 -2.02 2.42 11.07
C THR A 62 -1.82 1.05 10.41
N SER A 63 -1.20 0.10 11.10
CA SER A 63 -1.02 -1.26 10.61
C SER A 63 -2.34 -1.97 10.36
N ILE A 64 -3.30 -1.85 11.27
CA ILE A 64 -4.66 -2.41 11.12
C ILE A 64 -5.38 -1.74 9.93
N PHE A 65 -5.27 -0.42 9.80
CA PHE A 65 -5.87 0.32 8.69
C PHE A 65 -5.29 -0.09 7.33
N LEU A 66 -4.01 -0.41 7.27
CA LEU A 66 -3.31 -0.80 6.05
C LEU A 66 -3.59 -2.24 5.59
N ILE A 67 -4.16 -3.11 6.43
CA ILE A 67 -4.42 -4.51 6.07
C ILE A 67 -5.30 -4.65 4.81
N PRO A 68 -6.50 -4.06 4.74
CA PRO A 68 -7.35 -4.15 3.54
C PRO A 68 -6.66 -3.60 2.29
N MET A 69 -5.93 -2.51 2.45
CA MET A 69 -5.18 -1.89 1.35
C MET A 69 -4.11 -2.82 0.79
N ARG A 70 -3.35 -3.51 1.65
CA ARG A 70 -2.33 -4.47 1.22
C ARG A 70 -2.94 -5.66 0.50
N ILE A 71 -4.08 -6.16 0.97
CA ILE A 71 -4.80 -7.24 0.29
C ILE A 71 -5.23 -6.80 -1.11
N VAL A 72 -5.81 -5.62 -1.26
CA VAL A 72 -6.23 -5.08 -2.56
C VAL A 72 -5.04 -4.77 -3.45
N MET A 73 -3.95 -4.23 -2.91
CA MET A 73 -2.71 -3.98 -3.65
C MET A 73 -2.18 -5.24 -4.31
N TRP A 74 -2.08 -6.33 -3.58
CA TRP A 74 -1.53 -7.59 -4.10
C TRP A 74 -2.53 -8.42 -4.89
N SER A 75 -3.83 -8.19 -4.76
CA SER A 75 -4.86 -8.87 -5.56
C SER A 75 -5.22 -8.10 -6.82
N VAL A 76 -5.87 -6.96 -6.65
CA VAL A 76 -6.39 -6.15 -7.76
C VAL A 76 -5.27 -5.32 -8.40
N GLY A 77 -4.35 -4.77 -7.57
CA GLY A 77 -3.27 -3.91 -8.06
C GLY A 77 -2.36 -4.63 -9.06
N THR A 78 -2.00 -5.88 -8.78
CA THR A 78 -1.16 -6.68 -9.71
C THR A 78 -1.87 -7.00 -11.02
N THR A 79 -3.20 -7.13 -11.04
CA THR A 79 -3.95 -7.43 -12.27
C THR A 79 -3.92 -6.30 -13.29
N TYR A 80 -3.70 -5.05 -12.86
CA TYR A 80 -3.56 -3.93 -13.80
C TYR A 80 -2.30 -4.02 -14.67
N PHE A 81 -1.25 -4.68 -14.18
CA PHE A 81 0.02 -4.80 -14.88
C PHE A 81 0.18 -6.11 -15.65
N VAL A 82 -0.56 -7.15 -15.28
CA VAL A 82 -0.61 -8.42 -16.02
C VAL A 82 -1.62 -8.27 -17.17
N ALA A 83 -1.23 -7.56 -18.23
CA ALA A 83 -2.07 -7.37 -19.40
C ALA A 83 -1.62 -8.30 -20.53
N GLY A 84 -2.46 -9.25 -20.92
CA GLY A 84 -2.29 -10.02 -22.15
C GLY A 84 -2.52 -11.52 -22.09
N GLU A 85 -2.48 -12.15 -20.95
CA GLU A 85 -2.87 -13.55 -20.80
C GLU A 85 -4.26 -13.63 -20.16
N THR A 86 -5.03 -14.65 -20.55
CA THR A 86 -6.26 -15.03 -19.86
C THR A 86 -5.92 -15.24 -18.39
N VAL A 87 -6.21 -14.24 -17.58
CA VAL A 87 -5.84 -14.22 -16.16
C VAL A 87 -6.60 -15.35 -15.48
N ASP A 88 -5.93 -16.47 -15.31
CA ASP A 88 -6.50 -17.58 -14.54
C ASP A 88 -6.66 -17.10 -13.09
N LYS A 89 -7.90 -16.74 -12.75
CA LYS A 89 -8.27 -16.20 -11.42
C LYS A 89 -7.75 -17.07 -10.28
N ARG A 90 -7.66 -18.37 -10.52
CA ARG A 90 -7.17 -19.33 -9.53
C ARG A 90 -5.66 -19.20 -9.27
N LYS A 91 -4.88 -18.96 -10.32
CA LYS A 91 -3.44 -18.69 -10.21
C LYS A 91 -3.17 -17.37 -9.50
N VAL A 92 -3.96 -16.33 -9.85
CA VAL A 92 -3.82 -15.02 -9.19
C VAL A 92 -4.11 -15.13 -7.69
N VAL A 93 -5.23 -15.75 -7.31
CA VAL A 93 -5.58 -15.95 -5.90
C VAL A 93 -4.52 -16.76 -5.17
N LYS A 94 -4.00 -17.83 -5.77
CA LYS A 94 -2.94 -18.64 -5.18
C LYS A 94 -1.66 -17.81 -4.97
N ASN A 95 -1.21 -17.07 -5.99
CA ASN A 95 -0.03 -16.23 -5.91
C ASN A 95 -0.17 -15.11 -4.86
N VAL A 96 -1.37 -14.53 -4.76
CA VAL A 96 -1.70 -13.53 -3.75
C VAL A 96 -1.62 -14.13 -2.34
N LEU A 97 -2.27 -15.27 -2.11
CA LEU A 97 -2.29 -15.92 -0.80
C LEU A 97 -0.91 -16.43 -0.36
N THR A 98 -0.08 -16.86 -1.32
CA THR A 98 1.29 -17.36 -1.04
C THR A 98 2.33 -16.23 -1.04
N HIS A 99 1.91 -14.98 -1.28
CA HIS A 99 2.85 -13.87 -1.32
C HIS A 99 3.49 -13.64 0.07
N PRO A 100 4.82 -13.52 0.17
CA PRO A 100 5.51 -13.44 1.47
C PRO A 100 5.01 -12.31 2.36
N CYS A 101 4.60 -11.18 1.78
CA CYS A 101 4.03 -10.07 2.55
C CYS A 101 2.69 -10.43 3.20
N LEU A 102 1.82 -11.17 2.51
CA LEU A 102 0.53 -11.60 3.06
C LEU A 102 0.70 -12.71 4.08
N VAL A 103 1.62 -13.65 3.84
CA VAL A 103 1.98 -14.69 4.80
C VAL A 103 2.46 -14.05 6.11
N ALA A 104 3.33 -13.03 6.04
CA ALA A 104 3.80 -12.31 7.22
C ALA A 104 2.65 -11.60 7.97
N ILE A 105 1.68 -11.03 7.25
CA ILE A 105 0.48 -10.41 7.85
C ILE A 105 -0.36 -11.48 8.56
N TYR A 106 -0.59 -12.63 7.93
CA TYR A 106 -1.37 -13.71 8.56
C TYR A 106 -0.68 -14.25 9.82
N LEU A 107 0.64 -14.45 9.77
CA LEU A 107 1.41 -14.87 10.94
C LEU A 107 1.35 -13.82 12.06
N GLY A 108 1.49 -12.54 11.74
CA GLY A 108 1.36 -11.46 12.72
C GLY A 108 -0.03 -11.40 13.36
N LEU A 109 -1.08 -11.52 12.55
CA LEU A 109 -2.46 -11.57 13.06
C LEU A 109 -2.71 -12.79 13.94
N LEU A 110 -2.18 -13.95 13.55
CA LEU A 110 -2.32 -15.18 14.29
C LEU A 110 -1.61 -15.07 15.65
N CYS A 111 -0.39 -14.53 15.70
CA CYS A 111 0.32 -14.25 16.95
C CYS A 111 -0.45 -13.26 17.83
N MET A 112 -1.06 -12.24 17.24
CA MET A 112 -1.85 -11.25 17.96
C MET A 112 -3.12 -11.86 18.57
N ILE A 113 -3.86 -12.68 17.82
CA ILE A 113 -5.09 -13.35 18.30
C ILE A 113 -4.77 -14.40 19.34
N ALA A 114 -3.71 -15.20 19.13
CA ALA A 114 -3.27 -16.22 20.06
C ALA A 114 -2.53 -15.66 21.28
N GLN A 115 -2.31 -14.33 21.32
CA GLN A 115 -1.57 -13.64 22.40
C GLN A 115 -0.24 -14.31 22.75
N VAL A 116 0.45 -14.84 21.75
CA VAL A 116 1.73 -15.51 21.91
C VAL A 116 2.79 -14.47 22.30
N ARG A 117 3.38 -14.65 23.48
CA ARG A 117 4.52 -13.84 23.91
C ARG A 117 5.78 -14.33 23.20
N LEU A 118 6.19 -13.61 22.17
CA LEU A 118 7.44 -13.91 21.46
C LEU A 118 8.64 -13.61 22.38
N PRO A 119 9.71 -14.41 22.30
CA PRO A 119 10.96 -14.11 22.98
C PRO A 119 11.45 -12.71 22.58
N SER A 120 12.02 -11.99 23.56
CA SER A 120 12.51 -10.60 23.35
C SER A 120 13.52 -10.48 22.20
N VAL A 121 14.33 -11.50 21.99
CA VAL A 121 15.30 -11.54 20.89
C VAL A 121 14.58 -11.48 19.53
N VAL A 122 13.55 -12.30 19.34
CA VAL A 122 12.77 -12.33 18.07
C VAL A 122 12.06 -11.02 17.87
N LEU A 123 11.42 -10.49 18.91
CA LEU A 123 10.67 -9.22 18.84
C LEU A 123 11.59 -8.05 18.47
N ASN A 124 12.74 -7.95 19.12
CA ASN A 124 13.71 -6.89 18.85
C ASN A 124 14.29 -7.02 17.43
N THR A 125 14.62 -8.23 17.00
CA THR A 125 15.12 -8.47 15.62
C THR A 125 14.10 -8.00 14.58
N VAL A 126 12.84 -8.38 14.72
CA VAL A 126 11.77 -7.96 13.81
C VAL A 126 11.59 -6.43 13.85
N LYS A 127 11.67 -5.82 15.04
CA LYS A 127 11.56 -4.35 15.21
C LYS A 127 12.72 -3.63 14.50
N TYR A 128 13.94 -4.09 14.64
CA TYR A 128 15.11 -3.48 13.97
C TYR A 128 15.05 -3.63 12.45
N ILE A 129 14.70 -4.81 11.94
CA ILE A 129 14.53 -5.06 10.49
C ILE A 129 13.39 -4.17 9.95
N GLY A 130 12.28 -4.07 10.68
CA GLY A 130 11.17 -3.19 10.33
C GLY A 130 11.57 -1.72 10.26
N GLY A 131 12.39 -1.25 11.21
CA GLY A 131 12.92 0.13 11.23
C GLY A 131 13.82 0.45 10.03
N CYS A 132 14.63 -0.52 9.57
CA CYS A 132 15.46 -0.34 8.37
C CYS A 132 14.64 -0.12 7.10
N ASN A 133 13.41 -0.61 7.04
CA ASN A 133 12.56 -0.49 5.86
C ASN A 133 12.30 0.97 5.44
N SER A 134 12.05 1.86 6.39
CA SER A 134 11.80 3.28 6.10
C SER A 134 13.04 3.96 5.51
N ALA A 135 14.22 3.70 6.05
CA ALA A 135 15.48 4.25 5.55
C ALA A 135 15.80 3.74 4.14
N LEU A 136 15.69 2.43 3.91
CA LEU A 136 15.92 1.82 2.60
C LEU A 136 14.95 2.33 1.54
N THR A 137 13.69 2.51 1.90
CA THR A 137 12.68 3.05 0.98
C THR A 137 12.99 4.48 0.58
N MET A 138 13.38 5.34 1.54
CA MET A 138 13.77 6.73 1.22
C MET A 138 15.02 6.76 0.33
N PHE A 139 15.94 5.85 0.54
CA PHE A 139 17.12 5.71 -0.32
C PHE A 139 16.74 5.33 -1.76
N ILE A 140 15.87 4.35 -1.93
CA ILE A 140 15.36 3.92 -3.26
C ILE A 140 14.59 5.06 -3.94
N VAL A 141 13.71 5.75 -3.21
CA VAL A 141 12.98 6.91 -3.76
C VAL A 141 13.95 8.00 -4.18
N GLY A 142 14.98 8.28 -3.38
CA GLY A 142 16.02 9.25 -3.72
C GLY A 142 16.77 8.89 -5.00
N THR A 143 17.18 7.63 -5.17
CA THR A 143 17.87 7.18 -6.40
C THR A 143 16.99 7.29 -7.63
N ILE A 144 15.71 6.92 -7.54
CA ILE A 144 14.76 7.07 -8.66
C ILE A 144 14.55 8.55 -9.02
N LEU A 145 14.49 9.44 -8.04
CA LEU A 145 14.31 10.88 -8.30
C LEU A 145 15.50 11.52 -9.01
N VAL A 146 16.72 11.01 -8.83
CA VAL A 146 17.92 11.51 -9.53
C VAL A 146 17.82 11.28 -11.04
N ASP A 147 17.25 10.14 -11.44
CA ASP A 147 17.12 9.75 -12.84
C ASP A 147 15.96 10.44 -13.57
N VAL A 148 15.04 11.06 -12.82
CA VAL A 148 13.84 11.71 -13.39
C VAL A 148 14.03 13.21 -13.50
N PRO A 149 13.97 13.81 -14.70
CA PRO A 149 14.10 15.25 -14.85
C PRO A 149 12.93 15.98 -14.16
N LEU A 150 13.24 16.91 -13.28
CA LEU A 150 12.27 17.68 -12.47
C LEU A 150 11.14 18.31 -13.31
N LYS A 151 11.43 18.71 -14.55
CA LYS A 151 10.43 19.24 -15.48
C LYS A 151 9.36 18.24 -15.88
N SER A 152 9.67 16.94 -15.88
CA SER A 152 8.68 15.90 -16.21
C SER A 152 7.77 15.56 -15.03
N ILE A 153 8.20 15.85 -13.82
CA ILE A 153 7.42 15.63 -12.60
C ILE A 153 6.29 16.66 -12.47
N CYS A 154 6.58 17.92 -12.82
CA CYS A 154 5.61 19.04 -12.79
C CYS A 154 4.76 19.09 -14.07
N ASN A 155 4.13 17.98 -14.43
CA ASN A 155 3.20 17.96 -15.54
C ASN A 155 1.77 18.27 -15.03
N ARG A 156 0.93 18.88 -15.89
CA ARG A 156 -0.46 19.22 -15.57
C ARG A 156 -1.25 17.99 -15.06
N ASP A 157 -1.01 16.85 -15.65
CA ASP A 157 -1.67 15.59 -15.28
C ASP A 157 -1.27 15.12 -13.88
N THR A 158 0.02 15.23 -13.54
CA THR A 158 0.54 14.88 -12.21
C THR A 158 0.02 15.83 -11.14
N ALA A 159 -0.05 17.12 -11.45
CA ALA A 159 -0.60 18.13 -10.55
C ALA A 159 -2.11 17.91 -10.34
N ALA A 160 -2.86 17.67 -11.40
CA ALA A 160 -4.29 17.37 -11.33
C ALA A 160 -4.57 16.10 -10.51
N PHE A 161 -3.77 15.05 -10.71
CA PHE A 161 -3.86 13.82 -9.93
C PHE A 161 -3.57 14.05 -8.44
N SER A 162 -2.53 14.83 -8.12
CA SER A 162 -2.15 15.14 -6.75
C SER A 162 -3.24 15.95 -6.03
N VAL A 163 -3.78 16.97 -6.69
CA VAL A 163 -4.88 17.78 -6.14
C VAL A 163 -6.13 16.92 -5.94
N LEU A 164 -6.51 16.16 -6.93
CA LEU A 164 -7.66 15.25 -6.86
C LEU A 164 -7.54 14.26 -5.70
N ARG A 165 -6.34 13.74 -5.49
CA ARG A 165 -6.08 12.81 -4.39
C ARG A 165 -6.11 13.48 -3.02
N LEU A 166 -5.60 14.70 -2.89
CA LEU A 166 -5.62 15.45 -1.63
C LEU A 166 -7.01 15.93 -1.24
N VAL A 167 -7.88 16.19 -2.22
CA VAL A 167 -9.22 16.74 -1.98
C VAL A 167 -10.27 15.63 -1.82
N LEU A 168 -10.13 14.51 -2.54
CA LEU A 168 -11.14 13.44 -2.58
C LEU A 168 -10.79 12.23 -1.69
N LEU A 169 -9.55 12.04 -1.34
CA LEU A 169 -9.05 10.88 -0.59
C LEU A 169 -8.19 11.28 0.60
#